data_085fa970933bb69509f5a298496e4ab1
#
_entry.id   085fa970933bb69509f5a298496e4ab1
#
_cell.length_a   1.000
_cell.length_b   1.000
_cell.length_c   1.000
_cell.angle_alpha   90.00
_cell.angle_beta   90.00
_cell.angle_gamma   90.00
#
_symmetry.space_group_name_H-M   'P 1'
#
loop_
_entity.id
_entity.type
_entity.pdbx_description
1 polymer ?
#
loop_
_entity_poly.entity_id
_entity_poly.type
_entity_poly.pdbx_seq_one_letter_code
_entity_poly.pdbx_strand_id
1 'polypeptide(L)'
;MGKKQQTVYQVKVIVDANIVFSAILNTNGKIGDLLINSKKYFEFIAPDFLRTEIRKHHGKLSKISGLTLEKVRETEYQIYQDITFISEEQVKSSIWVIAAKLVDDVDPKDTPYVAFSKHFKCKIWSGDKVLIKGLAKKGFTNFVTTDELFRLREDAIQKQPQQ
;
A
#
# COMPACT_ATOMS: atom_id res chain seq x y z
N MET A 1 15.69 5.46 -36.03
CA MET A 1 14.30 5.03 -35.75
C MET A 1 14.15 4.80 -34.26
N GLY A 2 13.45 5.70 -33.59
CA GLY A 2 13.21 5.55 -32.16
C GLY A 2 12.25 4.40 -31.93
N LYS A 3 12.67 3.38 -31.15
CA LYS A 3 11.73 2.44 -30.56
C LYS A 3 10.77 3.26 -29.69
N LYS A 4 9.49 3.29 -30.05
CA LYS A 4 8.47 3.80 -29.14
C LYS A 4 8.59 2.97 -27.86
N GLN A 5 9.10 3.55 -26.78
CA GLN A 5 8.96 2.95 -25.48
C GLN A 5 7.46 2.85 -25.23
N GLN A 6 6.94 1.63 -25.26
CA GLN A 6 5.59 1.40 -24.78
C GLN A 6 5.61 1.82 -23.32
N THR A 7 4.95 2.94 -23.04
CA THR A 7 4.71 3.38 -21.67
C THR A 7 3.87 2.30 -21.02
N VAL A 8 4.49 1.41 -20.24
CA VAL A 8 3.75 0.46 -19.43
C VAL A 8 3.08 1.28 -18.36
N TYR A 9 1.77 1.46 -18.48
CA TYR A 9 0.98 2.14 -17.44
C TYR A 9 0.94 1.24 -16.21
N GLN A 10 1.76 1.59 -15.23
CA GLN A 10 1.69 0.97 -13.92
C GLN A 10 0.44 1.45 -13.20
N VAL A 11 -0.28 0.52 -12.60
CA VAL A 11 -1.41 0.84 -11.72
C VAL A 11 -0.86 1.37 -10.41
N LYS A 12 -1.25 2.59 -10.06
CA LYS A 12 -0.87 3.22 -8.78
C LYS A 12 -1.72 2.66 -7.66
N VAL A 13 -1.09 2.22 -6.58
CA VAL A 13 -1.74 1.59 -5.43
C VAL A 13 -1.17 2.17 -4.15
N ILE A 14 -2.03 2.57 -3.22
CA ILE A 14 -1.62 3.02 -1.90
C ILE A 14 -1.48 1.81 -0.98
N VAL A 15 -0.34 1.68 -0.33
CA VAL A 15 -0.07 0.61 0.63
C VAL A 15 -0.34 1.12 2.04
N ASP A 16 -1.19 0.43 2.81
CA ASP A 16 -1.37 0.77 4.22
C ASP A 16 -0.34 0.07 5.13
N ALA A 17 -0.24 0.52 6.37
CA ALA A 17 0.75 -0.01 7.31
C ALA A 17 0.53 -1.50 7.63
N ASN A 18 -0.71 -1.97 7.65
CA ASN A 18 -1.02 -3.38 7.92
C ASN A 18 -0.49 -4.32 6.84
N ILE A 19 -0.45 -3.86 5.60
CA ILE A 19 0.12 -4.63 4.48
C ILE A 19 1.63 -4.79 4.69
N VAL A 20 2.34 -3.72 5.01
CA VAL A 20 3.79 -3.78 5.30
C VAL A 20 4.07 -4.64 6.52
N PHE A 21 3.28 -4.49 7.57
CA PHE A 21 3.38 -5.31 8.79
C PHE A 21 3.26 -6.80 8.45
N SER A 22 2.26 -7.18 7.67
CA SER A 22 2.07 -8.57 7.21
C SER A 22 3.23 -9.08 6.36
N ALA A 23 3.79 -8.24 5.49
CA ALA A 23 4.93 -8.59 4.66
C ALA A 23 6.19 -8.83 5.48
N ILE A 24 6.42 -8.06 6.53
CA ILE A 24 7.56 -8.25 7.44
C ILE A 24 7.43 -9.57 8.20
N LEU A 25 6.20 -9.90 8.66
CA LEU A 25 5.94 -11.15 9.36
C LEU A 25 6.15 -12.38 8.47
N ASN A 26 5.87 -12.26 7.19
CA ASN A 26 6.01 -13.36 6.22
C ASN A 26 6.37 -12.83 4.83
N THR A 27 7.68 -12.65 4.59
CA THR A 27 8.20 -12.16 3.31
C THR A 27 7.97 -13.13 2.15
N ASN A 28 7.85 -14.42 2.45
CA ASN A 28 7.58 -15.46 1.45
C ASN A 28 6.10 -15.69 1.19
N GLY A 29 5.23 -14.97 1.87
CA GLY A 29 3.79 -15.02 1.66
C GLY A 29 3.36 -14.21 0.45
N LYS A 30 2.07 -14.26 0.16
CA LYS A 30 1.43 -13.61 -0.99
C LYS A 30 1.60 -12.09 -0.98
N ILE A 31 1.46 -11.46 0.18
CA ILE A 31 1.63 -10.01 0.33
C ILE A 31 3.09 -9.61 0.10
N GLY A 32 4.03 -10.35 0.69
CA GLY A 32 5.47 -10.11 0.49
C GLY A 32 5.88 -10.26 -0.97
N ASP A 33 5.39 -11.29 -1.64
CA ASP A 33 5.64 -11.51 -3.07
C ASP A 33 5.11 -10.34 -3.91
N LEU A 34 3.88 -9.89 -3.66
CA LEU A 34 3.31 -8.74 -4.39
C LEU A 34 4.14 -7.47 -4.20
N LEU A 35 4.55 -7.16 -2.97
CA LEU A 35 5.34 -5.96 -2.69
C LEU A 35 6.71 -5.99 -3.33
N ILE A 36 7.39 -7.13 -3.30
CA ILE A 36 8.79 -7.25 -3.73
C ILE A 36 8.90 -7.50 -5.23
N ASN A 37 7.95 -8.22 -5.83
CA ASN A 37 8.08 -8.73 -7.20
C ASN A 37 7.09 -8.12 -8.22
N SER A 38 6.44 -7.01 -7.89
CA SER A 38 5.41 -6.44 -8.76
C SER A 38 5.72 -5.04 -9.30
N LYS A 39 6.95 -4.58 -9.15
CA LYS A 39 7.38 -3.23 -9.58
C LYS A 39 7.06 -2.92 -11.05
N LYS A 40 7.08 -3.95 -11.89
CA LYS A 40 6.77 -3.82 -13.32
C LYS A 40 5.29 -3.49 -13.57
N TYR A 41 4.40 -3.90 -12.67
CA TYR A 41 2.94 -3.83 -12.85
C TYR A 41 2.28 -2.77 -11.99
N PHE A 42 2.83 -2.50 -10.81
CA PHE A 42 2.26 -1.56 -9.84
C PHE A 42 3.28 -0.51 -9.42
N GLU A 43 2.80 0.71 -9.28
CA GLU A 43 3.51 1.77 -8.57
C GLU A 43 2.92 1.83 -7.16
N PHE A 44 3.63 1.27 -6.19
CA PHE A 44 3.23 1.35 -4.79
C PHE A 44 3.64 2.69 -4.20
N ILE A 45 2.66 3.40 -3.65
CA ILE A 45 2.90 4.66 -2.95
C ILE A 45 2.40 4.57 -1.52
N ALA A 46 2.97 5.36 -0.64
CA ALA A 46 2.52 5.46 0.74
C ALA A 46 2.83 6.85 1.31
N PRO A 47 2.04 7.33 2.29
CA PRO A 47 2.40 8.52 3.03
C PRO A 47 3.62 8.26 3.92
N ASP A 48 4.40 9.30 4.21
CA ASP A 48 5.54 9.20 5.14
C ASP A 48 5.12 8.69 6.53
N PHE A 49 3.89 8.96 6.91
CA PHE A 49 3.27 8.46 8.13
C PHE A 49 3.38 6.93 8.30
N LEU A 50 3.37 6.18 7.21
CA LEU A 50 3.53 4.72 7.25
C LEU A 50 4.82 4.31 7.95
N ARG A 51 5.92 4.99 7.67
CA ARG A 51 7.22 4.71 8.32
C ARG A 51 7.15 4.90 9.82
N THR A 52 6.47 5.94 10.27
CA THR A 52 6.27 6.22 11.69
C THR A 52 5.44 5.13 12.36
N GLU A 53 4.38 4.67 11.70
CA GLU A 53 3.52 3.59 12.20
C GLU A 53 4.31 2.28 12.34
N ILE A 54 5.05 1.88 11.32
CA ILE A 54 5.85 0.65 11.38
C ILE A 54 6.92 0.73 12.46
N ARG A 55 7.60 1.87 12.58
CA ARG A 55 8.64 2.07 13.61
C ARG A 55 8.10 1.87 15.03
N LYS A 56 6.89 2.34 15.31
CA LYS A 56 6.24 2.12 16.60
C LYS A 56 6.01 0.65 16.93
N HIS A 57 5.93 -0.20 15.92
CA HIS A 57 5.64 -1.62 16.06
C HIS A 57 6.86 -2.53 15.88
N HIS A 58 8.09 -2.00 15.80
CA HIS A 58 9.30 -2.83 15.64
C HIS A 58 9.44 -3.87 16.75
N GLY A 59 9.21 -3.49 18.00
CA GLY A 59 9.27 -4.41 19.13
C GLY A 59 8.25 -5.53 19.03
N LYS A 60 7.03 -5.20 18.65
CA LYS A 60 5.95 -6.17 18.44
C LYS A 60 6.26 -7.09 17.26
N LEU A 61 6.77 -6.55 16.16
CA LEU A 61 7.20 -7.33 14.99
C LEU A 61 8.30 -8.32 15.35
N SER A 62 9.31 -7.89 16.08
CA SER A 62 10.39 -8.77 16.57
C SER A 62 9.84 -9.90 17.43
N LYS A 63 8.95 -9.57 18.38
CA LYS A 63 8.36 -10.54 19.30
C LYS A 63 7.50 -11.58 18.58
N ILE A 64 6.64 -11.16 17.67
CA ILE A 64 5.71 -12.06 16.96
C ILE A 64 6.46 -12.92 15.92
N SER A 65 7.39 -12.32 15.18
CA SER A 65 8.13 -13.03 14.13
C SER A 65 9.24 -13.93 14.65
N GLY A 66 9.71 -13.67 15.88
CA GLY A 66 10.92 -14.33 16.40
C GLY A 66 12.21 -13.79 15.80
N LEU A 67 12.14 -12.77 14.95
CA LEU A 67 13.30 -12.13 14.34
C LEU A 67 13.93 -11.11 15.31
N THR A 68 15.23 -10.88 15.17
CA THR A 68 15.91 -9.80 15.88
C THR A 68 15.43 -8.44 15.36
N LEU A 69 15.59 -7.39 16.15
CA LEU A 69 15.29 -6.02 15.71
C LEU A 69 16.08 -5.63 14.46
N GLU A 70 17.33 -6.05 14.39
CA GLU A 70 18.18 -5.82 13.21
C GLU A 70 17.57 -6.48 11.96
N LYS A 71 17.12 -7.73 12.07
CA LYS A 71 16.51 -8.46 10.96
C LYS A 71 15.18 -7.85 10.54
N VAL A 72 14.37 -7.36 11.50
CA VAL A 72 13.14 -6.62 11.21
C VAL A 72 13.46 -5.36 10.39
N ARG A 73 14.48 -4.60 10.77
CA ARG A 73 14.90 -3.38 10.05
C ARG A 73 15.42 -3.68 8.65
N GLU A 74 16.19 -4.75 8.48
CA GLU A 74 16.67 -5.18 7.16
C GLU A 74 15.51 -5.55 6.23
N THR A 75 14.54 -6.30 6.75
CA THR A 75 13.35 -6.72 5.99
C THR A 75 12.50 -5.51 5.61
N GLU A 76 12.28 -4.60 6.54
CA GLU A 76 11.59 -3.33 6.30
C GLU A 76 12.28 -2.53 5.19
N TYR A 77 13.60 -2.40 5.26
CA TYR A 77 14.38 -1.70 4.26
C TYR A 77 14.17 -2.30 2.85
N GLN A 78 14.21 -3.62 2.73
CA GLN A 78 13.98 -4.31 1.46
C GLN A 78 12.57 -4.03 0.91
N ILE A 79 11.57 -4.08 1.77
CA ILE A 79 10.17 -3.81 1.38
C ILE A 79 10.03 -2.36 0.90
N TYR A 80 10.65 -1.41 1.59
CA TYR A 80 10.56 0.01 1.27
C TYR A 80 11.23 0.39 -0.05
N GLN A 81 12.15 -0.44 -0.58
CA GLN A 81 12.79 -0.17 -1.87
C GLN A 81 11.77 -0.05 -3.02
N ASP A 82 10.67 -0.77 -2.94
CA ASP A 82 9.66 -0.82 -3.98
C ASP A 82 8.42 0.05 -3.66
N ILE A 83 8.49 0.87 -2.61
CA ILE A 83 7.44 1.81 -2.23
C ILE A 83 7.95 3.24 -2.41
N THR A 84 7.19 4.06 -3.12
CA THR A 84 7.46 5.50 -3.23
C THR A 84 6.74 6.21 -2.08
N PHE A 85 7.51 6.79 -1.16
CA PHE A 85 6.96 7.59 -0.07
C PHE A 85 6.73 9.02 -0.52
N ILE A 86 5.57 9.54 -0.19
CA ILE A 86 5.13 10.88 -0.58
C ILE A 86 4.79 11.66 0.70
N SER A 87 5.26 12.90 0.78
CA SER A 87 4.94 13.78 1.89
C SER A 87 3.44 14.10 1.93
N GLU A 88 2.88 14.10 3.12
CA GLU A 88 1.49 14.48 3.37
C GLU A 88 1.18 15.92 2.94
N GLU A 89 2.19 16.77 2.89
CA GLU A 89 2.07 18.16 2.46
C GLU A 89 1.66 18.31 0.99
N GLN A 90 1.84 17.28 0.17
CA GLN A 90 1.43 17.29 -1.23
C GLN A 90 -0.08 17.20 -1.41
N VAL A 91 -0.81 16.81 -0.38
CA VAL A 91 -2.27 16.67 -0.44
C VAL A 91 -2.93 17.95 0.06
N LYS A 92 -3.91 18.47 -0.71
CA LYS A 92 -4.62 19.71 -0.38
C LYS A 92 -5.33 19.61 0.97
N SER A 93 -5.31 20.72 1.72
CA SER A 93 -5.99 20.83 3.03
C SER A 93 -7.47 20.47 2.98
N SER A 94 -8.17 20.86 1.92
CA SER A 94 -9.59 20.52 1.72
C SER A 94 -9.85 19.02 1.65
N ILE A 95 -8.93 18.27 1.05
CA ILE A 95 -9.00 16.80 0.95
C ILE A 95 -8.78 16.17 2.33
N TRP A 96 -7.83 16.71 3.11
CA TRP A 96 -7.60 16.25 4.49
C TRP A 96 -8.85 16.38 5.36
N VAL A 97 -9.56 17.48 5.26
CA VAL A 97 -10.81 17.70 6.01
C VAL A 97 -11.87 16.65 5.64
N ILE A 98 -12.04 16.39 4.35
CA ILE A 98 -13.00 15.39 3.86
C ILE A 98 -12.60 13.98 4.34
N ALA A 99 -11.33 13.62 4.21
CA ALA A 99 -10.82 12.32 4.63
C ALA A 99 -10.99 12.11 6.15
N ALA A 100 -10.67 13.11 6.95
CA ALA A 100 -10.83 13.06 8.40
C ALA A 100 -12.28 12.79 8.82
N LYS A 101 -13.25 13.42 8.16
CA LYS A 101 -14.67 13.19 8.43
C LYS A 101 -15.12 11.78 8.07
N LEU A 102 -14.56 11.20 7.00
CA LEU A 102 -14.91 9.84 6.59
C LEU A 102 -14.49 8.80 7.62
N VAL A 103 -13.36 8.99 8.28
CA VAL A 103 -12.77 7.98 9.17
C VAL A 103 -12.99 8.26 10.66
N ASP A 104 -13.60 9.38 11.05
CA ASP A 104 -13.68 9.83 12.45
C ASP A 104 -14.36 8.83 13.40
N ASP A 105 -15.35 8.10 12.90
CA ASP A 105 -16.08 7.07 13.65
C ASP A 105 -15.61 5.63 13.34
N VAL A 106 -14.59 5.47 12.51
CA VAL A 106 -14.00 4.16 12.18
C VAL A 106 -12.61 4.06 12.80
N ASP A 107 -11.62 4.73 12.22
CA ASP A 107 -10.28 4.87 12.79
C ASP A 107 -9.60 6.14 12.24
N PRO A 108 -9.43 7.17 13.07
CA PRO A 108 -8.78 8.42 12.65
C PRO A 108 -7.35 8.25 12.13
N LYS A 109 -6.65 7.18 12.49
CA LYS A 109 -5.29 6.88 12.01
C LYS A 109 -5.25 6.58 10.51
N ASP A 110 -6.38 6.22 9.92
CA ASP A 110 -6.48 5.92 8.49
C ASP A 110 -6.67 7.16 7.62
N THR A 111 -6.78 8.34 8.23
CA THR A 111 -6.94 9.61 7.50
C THR A 111 -5.92 9.80 6.38
N PRO A 112 -4.59 9.59 6.59
CA PRO A 112 -3.61 9.78 5.53
C PRO A 112 -3.86 8.92 4.31
N TYR A 113 -4.24 7.66 4.49
CA TYR A 113 -4.48 6.73 3.37
C TYR A 113 -5.70 7.15 2.55
N VAL A 114 -6.78 7.52 3.21
CA VAL A 114 -8.00 8.01 2.54
C VAL A 114 -7.75 9.34 1.82
N ALA A 115 -7.00 10.24 2.45
CA ALA A 115 -6.62 11.51 1.83
C ALA A 115 -5.79 11.29 0.56
N PHE A 116 -4.82 10.38 0.61
CA PHE A 116 -4.00 10.00 -0.55
C PHE A 116 -4.84 9.39 -1.66
N SER A 117 -5.77 8.50 -1.32
CA SER A 117 -6.67 7.88 -2.31
C SER A 117 -7.49 8.93 -3.04
N LYS A 118 -8.03 9.89 -2.33
CA LYS A 118 -8.82 10.98 -2.94
C LYS A 118 -7.96 11.92 -3.79
N HIS A 119 -6.77 12.24 -3.33
CA HIS A 119 -5.88 13.16 -4.04
C HIS A 119 -5.28 12.54 -5.31
N PHE A 120 -4.72 11.34 -5.18
CA PHE A 120 -4.04 10.64 -6.29
C PHE A 120 -5.01 9.79 -7.13
N LYS A 121 -6.27 9.70 -6.75
CA LYS A 121 -7.32 8.94 -7.46
C LYS A 121 -6.94 7.49 -7.71
N CYS A 122 -6.48 6.82 -6.67
CA CYS A 122 -6.06 5.43 -6.70
C CYS A 122 -6.59 4.67 -5.49
N LYS A 123 -6.58 3.34 -5.59
CA LYS A 123 -7.13 2.46 -4.55
C LYS A 123 -6.13 2.22 -3.42
N ILE A 124 -6.66 1.97 -2.24
CA ILE A 124 -5.91 1.58 -1.05
C ILE A 124 -5.87 0.06 -0.99
N TRP A 125 -4.67 -0.50 -0.95
CA TRP A 125 -4.49 -1.92 -0.67
C TRP A 125 -4.57 -2.14 0.83
N SER A 126 -5.65 -2.75 1.27
CA SER A 126 -5.91 -3.03 2.68
C SER A 126 -6.58 -4.39 2.86
N GLY A 127 -6.30 -5.03 3.98
CA GLY A 127 -7.01 -6.21 4.46
C GLY A 127 -7.95 -5.92 5.63
N ASP A 128 -8.11 -4.65 6.02
CA ASP A 128 -8.94 -4.24 7.15
C ASP A 128 -10.42 -4.21 6.76
N LYS A 129 -11.13 -5.29 7.07
CA LYS A 129 -12.55 -5.43 6.74
C LYS A 129 -13.44 -4.41 7.46
N VAL A 130 -13.07 -4.01 8.67
CA VAL A 130 -13.83 -3.01 9.45
C VAL A 130 -13.74 -1.65 8.76
N LEU A 131 -12.54 -1.25 8.34
CA LEU A 131 -12.32 -0.03 7.58
C LEU A 131 -13.09 -0.04 6.26
N ILE A 132 -12.92 -1.09 5.48
CA ILE A 132 -13.55 -1.22 4.15
C ILE A 132 -15.07 -1.14 4.26
N LYS A 133 -15.67 -1.90 5.16
CA LYS A 133 -17.13 -1.90 5.37
C LYS A 133 -17.64 -0.57 5.94
N GLY A 134 -16.91 -0.01 6.90
CA GLY A 134 -17.28 1.27 7.52
C GLY A 134 -17.31 2.41 6.53
N LEU A 135 -16.33 2.48 5.64
CA LEU A 135 -16.26 3.54 4.62
C LEU A 135 -17.20 3.29 3.44
N ALA A 136 -17.47 2.02 3.10
CA ALA A 136 -18.44 1.69 2.05
C ALA A 136 -19.84 2.24 2.37
N LYS A 137 -20.24 2.22 3.64
CA LYS A 137 -21.52 2.81 4.10
C LYS A 137 -21.59 4.32 3.85
N LYS A 138 -20.44 4.98 3.75
CA LYS A 138 -20.34 6.42 3.50
C LYS A 138 -20.04 6.75 2.04
N GLY A 139 -20.09 5.74 1.15
CA GLY A 139 -19.86 5.91 -0.28
C GLY A 139 -18.40 5.88 -0.70
N PHE A 140 -17.47 5.56 0.19
CA PHE A 140 -16.04 5.42 -0.17
C PHE A 140 -15.69 3.94 -0.33
N THR A 141 -15.37 3.54 -1.56
CA THR A 141 -15.12 2.13 -1.94
C THR A 141 -13.77 1.93 -2.65
N ASN A 142 -12.87 2.90 -2.59
CA ASN A 142 -11.59 2.84 -3.29
C ASN A 142 -10.58 1.95 -2.58
N PHE A 143 -10.90 0.67 -2.48
CA PHE A 143 -10.03 -0.36 -1.91
C PHE A 143 -9.74 -1.45 -2.93
N VAL A 144 -8.60 -2.08 -2.77
CA VAL A 144 -8.21 -3.27 -3.53
C VAL A 144 -7.68 -4.32 -2.54
N THR A 145 -8.08 -5.56 -2.74
CA THR A 145 -7.63 -6.69 -1.92
C THR A 145 -6.35 -7.31 -2.47
N THR A 146 -5.69 -8.11 -1.64
CA THR A 146 -4.52 -8.89 -2.05
C THR A 146 -4.85 -9.81 -3.24
N ASP A 147 -5.99 -10.49 -3.20
CA ASP A 147 -6.41 -11.39 -4.28
C ASP A 147 -6.70 -10.65 -5.58
N GLU A 148 -7.32 -9.47 -5.49
CA GLU A 148 -7.56 -8.63 -6.66
C GLU A 148 -6.25 -8.16 -7.31
N LEU A 149 -5.26 -7.73 -6.52
CA LEU A 149 -3.93 -7.35 -7.03
C LEU A 149 -3.24 -8.53 -7.67
N PHE A 150 -3.35 -9.70 -7.08
CA PHE A 150 -2.76 -10.92 -7.64
C PHE A 150 -3.33 -11.23 -9.02
N ARG A 151 -4.65 -11.15 -9.17
CA ARG A 151 -5.33 -11.33 -10.47
C ARG A 151 -4.94 -10.27 -11.48
N LEU A 152 -4.86 -9.02 -11.08
CA LEU A 152 -4.42 -7.93 -11.96
C LEU A 152 -3.00 -8.18 -12.48
N ARG A 153 -2.10 -8.64 -11.63
CA ARG A 153 -0.73 -9.00 -12.03
C ARG A 153 -0.73 -10.17 -13.01
N GLU A 154 -1.48 -11.23 -12.73
CA GLU A 154 -1.60 -12.39 -13.61
C GLU A 154 -2.15 -11.99 -14.99
N ASP A 155 -3.19 -11.18 -15.03
CA ASP A 155 -3.77 -10.66 -16.28
C ASP A 155 -2.75 -9.83 -17.07
N ALA A 156 -1.97 -9.00 -16.40
CA ALA A 156 -0.92 -8.19 -17.03
C ALA A 156 0.20 -9.05 -17.60
N ILE A 157 0.58 -10.13 -16.92
CA ILE A 157 1.59 -11.09 -17.40
C ILE A 157 1.09 -11.79 -18.68
N GLN A 158 -0.16 -12.23 -18.70
CA GLN A 158 -0.75 -12.93 -19.85
C GLN A 158 -0.89 -12.04 -21.07
N LYS A 159 -1.10 -10.74 -20.89
CA LYS A 159 -1.23 -9.75 -21.98
C LYS A 159 0.10 -9.29 -22.56
N GLN A 160 1.24 -9.71 -22.00
CA GLN A 160 2.54 -9.35 -22.56
C GLN A 160 2.77 -10.13 -23.85
N PRO A 161 3.22 -9.47 -24.95
CA PRO A 161 3.58 -10.19 -26.15
C PRO A 161 4.70 -11.15 -25.82
N GLN A 162 4.50 -12.43 -26.13
CA GLN A 162 5.57 -13.43 -26.06
C GLN A 162 6.64 -13.05 -27.08
N GLN A 163 7.83 -12.86 -26.58
CA GLN A 163 9.00 -12.75 -27.46
C GLN A 163 9.48 -14.14 -27.85
#